data_ef2b2af8745e1f2b04375b296e83fde8
#
_entry.id   ef2b2af8745e1f2b04375b296e83fde8
#
_cell.length_a   1.000
_cell.length_b   1.000
_cell.length_c   1.000
_cell.angle_alpha   90.00
_cell.angle_beta   90.00
_cell.angle_gamma   90.00
#
_symmetry.space_group_name_H-M   'P 1'
#
loop_
_entity.id
_entity.type
_entity.pdbx_description
1 polymer ?
#
loop_
_entity_poly.entity_id
_entity_poly.type
_entity_poly.pdbx_seq_one_letter_code
_entity_poly.pdbx_strand_id
1 'polypeptide(L)'
;MLVFAVALAVAATCPVEKAHYSLRHQRDVTLSVVQVERSQDWPSGIALALHNRLPGHTTYFLPWNGGNDGRQNVAHTTDVTRPDFHLPSPDGGPGRLGDMEYIGADANYDLINHAPQKGDAAPAHILMSGLADSSWQGDAIDKQFFDLDGCSG
;
A
#
# COMPACT_ATOMS: atom_id res chain seq x y z
N MET A 1 43.59 -20.96 19.59
CA MET A 1 42.32 -21.31 18.92
C MET A 1 41.45 -20.03 18.91
N LEU A 2 41.45 -19.31 17.79
CA LEU A 2 40.66 -18.07 17.66
C LEU A 2 39.24 -18.45 17.25
N VAL A 3 38.26 -18.15 18.11
CA VAL A 3 36.83 -18.28 17.76
C VAL A 3 36.40 -16.99 17.11
N PHE A 4 36.17 -17.02 15.78
CA PHE A 4 35.53 -15.92 15.07
C PHE A 4 34.04 -15.97 15.36
N ALA A 5 33.55 -15.04 16.17
CA ALA A 5 32.11 -14.80 16.30
C ALA A 5 31.64 -14.09 15.04
N VAL A 6 30.90 -14.78 14.16
CA VAL A 6 30.20 -14.20 13.05
C VAL A 6 28.96 -13.53 13.64
N ALA A 7 28.98 -12.20 13.76
CA ALA A 7 27.80 -11.43 14.08
C ALA A 7 26.89 -11.44 12.83
N LEU A 8 25.81 -12.21 12.88
CA LEU A 8 24.72 -12.09 11.92
C LEU A 8 24.05 -10.73 12.15
N ALA A 9 24.35 -9.78 11.30
CA ALA A 9 23.59 -8.53 11.23
C ALA A 9 22.18 -8.87 10.71
N VAL A 10 21.20 -8.86 11.60
CA VAL A 10 19.79 -8.90 11.20
C VAL A 10 19.51 -7.58 10.47
N ALA A 11 19.28 -7.64 9.16
CA ALA A 11 18.86 -6.47 8.39
C ALA A 11 17.58 -5.93 9.02
N ALA A 12 17.56 -4.64 9.39
CA ALA A 12 16.38 -4.00 9.94
C ALA A 12 15.25 -4.04 8.90
N THR A 13 14.07 -4.55 9.29
CA THR A 13 12.89 -4.58 8.42
C THR A 13 12.40 -3.16 8.19
N CYS A 14 11.99 -2.86 6.95
CA CYS A 14 11.36 -1.58 6.63
C CYS A 14 9.96 -1.51 7.24
N PRO A 15 9.65 -0.55 8.11
CA PRO A 15 8.29 -0.35 8.55
C PRO A 15 7.43 0.17 7.38
N VAL A 16 6.18 -0.28 7.31
CA VAL A 16 5.31 -0.01 6.14
C VAL A 16 5.12 1.47 5.86
N GLU A 17 5.05 2.31 6.90
CA GLU A 17 4.89 3.76 6.75
C GLU A 17 6.09 4.48 6.12
N LYS A 18 7.19 3.76 5.91
CA LYS A 18 8.40 4.27 5.25
C LYS A 18 8.71 3.58 3.92
N ALA A 19 7.83 2.69 3.50
CA ALA A 19 8.05 1.86 2.33
C ALA A 19 7.77 2.61 1.02
N HIS A 20 8.58 2.31 0.02
CA HIS A 20 8.40 2.75 -1.36
C HIS A 20 8.46 1.54 -2.28
N TYR A 21 7.60 1.55 -3.28
CA TYR A 21 7.46 0.46 -4.24
C TYR A 21 7.47 0.99 -5.66
N SER A 22 7.92 0.18 -6.59
CA SER A 22 7.76 0.40 -8.03
C SER A 22 7.00 -0.74 -8.67
N LEU A 23 6.14 -0.43 -9.62
CA LEU A 23 5.44 -1.44 -10.39
C LEU A 23 6.45 -2.21 -11.26
N ARG A 24 6.38 -3.53 -11.21
CA ARG A 24 7.25 -4.41 -11.99
C ARG A 24 7.02 -4.16 -13.49
N HIS A 25 8.11 -3.96 -14.23
CA HIS A 25 8.11 -3.65 -15.67
C HIS A 25 7.52 -2.29 -16.08
N GLN A 26 7.02 -1.50 -15.14
CA GLN A 26 6.48 -0.15 -15.39
C GLN A 26 6.89 0.79 -14.24
N ARG A 27 8.17 1.11 -14.16
CA ARG A 27 8.78 1.81 -13.02
C ARG A 27 8.37 3.28 -12.85
N ASP A 28 7.69 3.85 -13.83
CA ASP A 28 7.09 5.19 -13.73
C ASP A 28 5.82 5.19 -12.86
N VAL A 29 5.29 4.02 -12.54
CA VAL A 29 4.19 3.82 -11.60
C VAL A 29 4.77 3.39 -10.26
N THR A 30 4.58 4.22 -9.24
CA THR A 30 5.13 3.99 -7.90
C THR A 30 4.04 4.02 -6.85
N LEU A 31 4.30 3.36 -5.74
CA LEU A 31 3.45 3.34 -4.56
C LEU A 31 4.28 3.78 -3.36
N SER A 32 3.82 4.78 -2.64
CA SER A 32 4.40 5.19 -1.36
C SER A 32 3.34 5.15 -0.28
N VAL A 33 3.78 5.32 0.97
CA VAL A 33 2.88 5.26 2.11
C VAL A 33 2.85 6.61 2.80
N VAL A 34 1.65 7.10 3.09
CA VAL A 34 1.39 8.34 3.80
C VAL A 34 0.72 8.01 5.13
N GLN A 35 1.19 8.61 6.22
CA GLN A 35 0.54 8.45 7.52
C GLN A 35 -0.74 9.27 7.56
N VAL A 36 -1.82 8.66 8.05
CA VAL A 36 -3.11 9.30 8.28
C VAL A 36 -3.59 9.03 9.70
N GLU A 37 -4.62 9.74 10.13
CA GLU A 37 -5.25 9.51 11.42
C GLU A 37 -5.84 8.08 11.49
N ARG A 38 -5.78 7.47 12.66
CA ARG A 38 -6.46 6.20 12.95
C ARG A 38 -7.85 6.48 13.49
N SER A 39 -8.79 5.64 13.08
CA SER A 39 -10.12 5.58 13.68
C SER A 39 -10.55 4.13 13.87
N GLN A 40 -11.67 3.92 14.50
CA GLN A 40 -12.24 2.57 14.66
C GLN A 40 -12.58 1.95 13.30
N ASP A 41 -13.05 2.75 12.36
CA ASP A 41 -13.42 2.30 11.02
C ASP A 41 -12.20 2.14 10.09
N TRP A 42 -11.15 2.92 10.34
CA TRP A 42 -9.91 2.94 9.57
C TRP A 42 -8.70 2.73 10.50
N PRO A 43 -8.48 1.49 10.98
CA PRO A 43 -7.46 1.22 11.99
C PRO A 43 -6.03 1.19 11.45
N SER A 44 -5.85 1.22 10.14
CA SER A 44 -4.55 1.09 9.49
C SER A 44 -3.56 2.21 9.84
N GLY A 45 -4.03 3.46 9.94
CA GLY A 45 -3.20 4.64 10.21
C GLY A 45 -2.29 5.03 9.05
N ILE A 46 -2.50 4.46 7.87
CA ILE A 46 -1.77 4.75 6.64
C ILE A 46 -2.72 4.85 5.44
N ALA A 47 -2.27 5.56 4.41
CA ALA A 47 -2.83 5.54 3.08
C ALA A 47 -1.75 5.12 2.08
N LEU A 48 -2.14 4.43 1.03
CA LEU A 48 -1.28 4.16 -0.12
C LEU A 48 -1.43 5.29 -1.13
N ALA A 49 -0.32 5.89 -1.53
CA ALA A 49 -0.27 6.93 -2.56
C ALA A 49 0.28 6.35 -3.85
N LEU A 50 -0.59 6.12 -4.81
CA LEU A 50 -0.24 5.65 -6.15
C LEU A 50 0.11 6.85 -7.02
N HIS A 51 1.34 6.95 -7.46
CA HIS A 51 1.81 7.97 -8.37
C HIS A 51 2.07 7.37 -9.74
N ASN A 52 1.38 7.90 -10.76
CA ASN A 52 1.65 7.61 -12.15
C ASN A 52 2.27 8.86 -12.80
N ARG A 53 3.53 8.79 -13.18
CA ARG A 53 4.25 9.90 -13.77
C ARG A 53 3.69 10.35 -15.12
N LEU A 54 3.11 9.43 -15.84
CA LEU A 54 2.42 9.67 -17.10
C LEU A 54 0.94 9.25 -16.95
N PRO A 55 0.03 10.06 -16.50
CA PRO A 55 -0.21 11.52 -16.67
C PRO A 55 0.25 12.45 -15.55
N GLY A 56 0.92 11.99 -14.52
CA GLY A 56 1.48 12.88 -13.50
C GLY A 56 0.51 13.25 -12.37
N HIS A 57 -0.33 12.31 -11.93
CA HIS A 57 -1.21 12.50 -10.78
C HIS A 57 -1.00 11.44 -9.71
N THR A 58 -1.48 11.70 -8.51
CA THR A 58 -1.45 10.79 -7.38
C THR A 58 -2.86 10.41 -6.96
N THR A 59 -3.09 9.13 -6.75
CA THR A 59 -4.34 8.58 -6.27
C THR A 59 -4.13 7.95 -4.90
N TYR A 60 -5.08 8.13 -3.99
CA TYR A 60 -4.94 7.69 -2.60
C TYR A 60 -5.92 6.57 -2.26
N PHE A 61 -5.45 5.62 -1.46
CA PHE A 61 -6.21 4.46 -1.03
C PHE A 61 -6.04 4.21 0.47
N LEU A 62 -7.13 3.91 1.14
CA LEU A 62 -7.15 3.56 2.56
C LEU A 62 -7.27 2.03 2.71
N PRO A 63 -6.27 1.36 3.29
CA PRO A 63 -6.35 -0.09 3.52
C PRO A 63 -7.38 -0.44 4.59
N TRP A 64 -8.12 -1.52 4.38
CA TRP A 64 -9.04 -2.07 5.36
C TRP A 64 -9.22 -3.58 5.20
N ASN A 65 -9.54 -4.25 6.32
CA ASN A 65 -9.94 -5.63 6.29
C ASN A 65 -11.44 -5.66 5.99
N GLY A 66 -11.80 -6.15 4.83
CA GLY A 66 -13.19 -6.08 4.41
C GLY A 66 -13.76 -7.40 3.98
N GLY A 67 -15.06 -7.50 4.16
CA GLY A 67 -15.85 -8.59 3.63
C GLY A 67 -15.75 -9.91 4.39
N ASN A 68 -16.41 -10.90 3.82
CA ASN A 68 -16.29 -12.29 4.23
C ASN A 68 -15.01 -12.88 3.63
N ASP A 69 -14.44 -13.90 4.22
CA ASP A 69 -13.31 -14.68 3.71
C ASP A 69 -11.92 -14.08 3.87
N GLY A 70 -11.71 -13.15 4.82
CA GLY A 70 -10.39 -12.62 5.13
C GLY A 70 -9.75 -11.82 3.99
N ARG A 71 -10.54 -11.30 3.07
CA ARG A 71 -10.06 -10.44 1.99
C ARG A 71 -9.59 -9.11 2.54
N GLN A 72 -8.49 -8.62 1.99
CA GLN A 72 -8.03 -7.27 2.21
C GLN A 72 -8.42 -6.41 1.01
N ASN A 73 -8.80 -5.16 1.30
CA ASN A 73 -9.21 -4.20 0.30
C ASN A 73 -8.54 -2.86 0.55
N VAL A 74 -8.55 -2.03 -0.46
CA VAL A 74 -8.23 -0.62 -0.36
C VAL A 74 -9.39 0.20 -0.91
N ALA A 75 -9.74 1.25 -0.17
CA ALA A 75 -10.77 2.18 -0.58
C ALA A 75 -10.14 3.39 -1.24
N HIS A 76 -10.51 3.69 -2.48
CA HIS A 76 -10.12 4.91 -3.14
C HIS A 76 -10.74 6.11 -2.42
N THR A 77 -9.92 7.10 -2.11
CA THR A 77 -10.34 8.32 -1.41
C THR A 77 -9.75 9.57 -2.04
N THR A 78 -10.12 10.73 -1.51
CA THR A 78 -9.57 12.02 -1.91
C THR A 78 -8.13 12.20 -1.41
N ASP A 79 -7.49 13.29 -1.77
CA ASP A 79 -6.12 13.60 -1.40
C ASP A 79 -5.97 13.70 0.13
N VAL A 80 -5.29 12.71 0.71
CA VAL A 80 -5.07 12.59 2.18
C VAL A 80 -4.06 13.60 2.72
N THR A 81 -3.31 14.26 1.86
CA THR A 81 -2.30 15.25 2.26
C THR A 81 -2.89 16.64 2.48
N ARG A 82 -4.14 16.85 2.10
CA ARG A 82 -4.81 18.14 2.25
C ARG A 82 -5.14 18.43 3.72
N PRO A 83 -5.03 19.68 4.18
CA PRO A 83 -5.37 20.05 5.54
C PRO A 83 -6.83 19.82 5.93
N ASP A 84 -7.73 19.84 4.93
CA ASP A 84 -9.16 19.62 5.07
C ASP A 84 -9.59 18.17 4.84
N PHE A 85 -8.63 17.23 4.73
CA PHE A 85 -8.94 15.81 4.59
C PHE A 85 -9.54 15.25 5.88
N HIS A 86 -10.62 14.50 5.73
CA HIS A 86 -11.23 13.70 6.78
C HIS A 86 -11.43 12.27 6.29
N LEU A 87 -11.21 11.30 7.17
CA LEU A 87 -11.50 9.90 6.89
C LEU A 87 -12.96 9.73 6.48
N PRO A 88 -13.26 9.06 5.34
CA PRO A 88 -14.62 8.89 4.88
C PRO A 88 -15.43 7.97 5.78
N SER A 89 -16.76 8.03 5.68
CA SER A 89 -17.60 7.01 6.29
C SER A 89 -17.34 5.64 5.64
N PRO A 90 -17.24 4.55 6.41
CA PRO A 90 -17.06 3.21 5.86
C PRO A 90 -18.27 2.75 5.03
N ASP A 91 -19.46 3.29 5.30
CA ASP A 91 -20.70 2.94 4.63
C ASP A 91 -20.93 3.66 3.29
N GLY A 92 -19.99 4.52 2.91
CA GLY A 92 -20.05 5.30 1.68
C GLY A 92 -20.19 6.80 1.91
N GLY A 93 -20.60 7.53 0.87
CA GLY A 93 -20.72 8.98 0.92
C GLY A 93 -19.47 9.71 0.39
N PRO A 94 -19.37 11.04 0.62
CA PRO A 94 -18.24 11.84 0.13
C PRO A 94 -16.90 11.28 0.57
N GLY A 95 -15.91 11.22 -0.32
CA GLY A 95 -14.58 10.73 -0.05
C GLY A 95 -14.42 9.20 -0.12
N ARG A 96 -15.50 8.44 -0.30
CA ARG A 96 -15.47 7.02 -0.61
C ARG A 96 -15.74 6.82 -2.11
N LEU A 97 -14.66 6.67 -2.89
CA LEU A 97 -14.71 6.74 -4.36
C LEU A 97 -14.69 5.38 -5.05
N GLY A 98 -14.62 4.31 -4.30
CA GLY A 98 -14.62 2.94 -4.78
C GLY A 98 -13.68 2.05 -3.97
N ASP A 99 -13.70 0.76 -4.26
CA ASP A 99 -12.89 -0.25 -3.58
C ASP A 99 -12.21 -1.16 -4.60
N MET A 100 -11.07 -1.69 -4.21
CA MET A 100 -10.43 -2.78 -4.94
C MET A 100 -9.73 -3.75 -4.00
N GLU A 101 -9.49 -4.96 -4.48
CA GLU A 101 -8.74 -5.97 -3.75
C GLU A 101 -7.28 -5.56 -3.60
N TYR A 102 -6.75 -5.82 -2.42
CA TYR A 102 -5.34 -5.66 -2.08
C TYR A 102 -4.78 -7.00 -1.65
N ILE A 103 -3.63 -7.36 -2.17
CA ILE A 103 -2.89 -8.56 -1.79
C ILE A 103 -1.47 -8.13 -1.43
N GLY A 104 -1.07 -8.38 -0.17
CA GLY A 104 0.32 -8.23 0.29
C GLY A 104 0.98 -9.60 0.38
N ALA A 105 2.26 -9.68 0.06
CA ALA A 105 3.06 -10.89 0.19
C ALA A 105 4.46 -10.56 0.72
N ASP A 106 5.07 -11.52 1.39
CA ASP A 106 6.45 -11.44 1.84
C ASP A 106 7.45 -11.75 0.71
N ALA A 107 8.75 -11.79 1.01
CA ALA A 107 9.81 -12.04 0.02
C ALA A 107 9.72 -13.42 -0.65
N ASN A 108 9.03 -14.38 -0.04
CA ASN A 108 8.80 -15.72 -0.57
C ASN A 108 7.46 -15.84 -1.31
N TYR A 109 6.71 -14.74 -1.45
CA TYR A 109 5.35 -14.70 -1.97
C TYR A 109 4.32 -15.42 -1.08
N ASP A 110 4.62 -15.62 0.21
CA ASP A 110 3.62 -16.03 1.16
C ASP A 110 2.68 -14.87 1.48
N LEU A 111 1.37 -15.15 1.41
CA LEU A 111 0.35 -14.10 1.55
C LEU A 111 0.26 -13.57 2.99
N ILE A 112 0.17 -12.27 3.12
CA ILE A 112 -0.08 -11.59 4.38
C ILE A 112 -1.59 -11.41 4.55
N ASN A 113 -2.17 -12.03 5.58
CA ASN A 113 -3.62 -12.18 5.76
C ASN A 113 -4.28 -11.04 6.55
N HIS A 114 -3.70 -9.86 6.52
CA HIS A 114 -4.30 -8.66 7.12
C HIS A 114 -3.93 -7.42 6.31
N ALA A 115 -4.77 -6.39 6.38
CA ALA A 115 -4.43 -5.09 5.79
C ALA A 115 -3.22 -4.48 6.49
N PRO A 116 -2.33 -3.80 5.77
CA PRO A 116 -1.14 -3.20 6.36
C PRO A 116 -1.54 -2.13 7.37
N GLN A 117 -0.84 -2.11 8.50
CA GLN A 117 -1.04 -1.12 9.56
C GLN A 117 0.28 -0.44 9.87
N LYS A 118 0.22 0.82 10.27
CA LYS A 118 1.39 1.55 10.75
C LYS A 118 2.13 0.74 11.83
N GLY A 119 3.43 0.54 11.62
CA GLY A 119 4.30 -0.24 12.49
C GLY A 119 4.55 -1.68 12.02
N ASP A 120 3.75 -2.19 11.08
CA ASP A 120 4.01 -3.49 10.47
C ASP A 120 5.29 -3.47 9.63
N ALA A 121 5.89 -4.64 9.44
CA ALA A 121 6.90 -4.82 8.40
C ALA A 121 6.27 -4.62 7.02
N ALA A 122 6.94 -3.85 6.16
CA ALA A 122 6.48 -3.62 4.80
C ALA A 122 6.40 -4.95 4.03
N PRO A 123 5.27 -5.25 3.34
CA PRO A 123 5.23 -6.34 2.40
C PRO A 123 6.34 -6.21 1.36
N ALA A 124 6.95 -7.32 0.95
CA ALA A 124 7.92 -7.30 -0.14
C ALA A 124 7.25 -7.07 -1.51
N HIS A 125 6.00 -7.54 -1.64
CA HIS A 125 5.22 -7.47 -2.86
C HIS A 125 3.78 -7.06 -2.56
N ILE A 126 3.22 -6.19 -3.39
CA ILE A 126 1.81 -5.76 -3.31
C ILE A 126 1.18 -5.96 -4.68
N LEU A 127 0.00 -6.54 -4.73
CA LEU A 127 -0.82 -6.63 -5.93
C LEU A 127 -2.15 -5.91 -5.71
N MET A 128 -2.44 -4.97 -6.59
CA MET A 128 -3.70 -4.24 -6.68
C MET A 128 -4.29 -4.48 -8.07
N SER A 129 -4.90 -5.63 -8.27
CA SER A 129 -5.31 -6.12 -9.59
C SER A 129 -6.32 -5.23 -10.30
N GLY A 130 -7.14 -4.50 -9.54
CA GLY A 130 -8.12 -3.57 -10.08
C GLY A 130 -7.54 -2.37 -10.82
N LEU A 131 -6.25 -2.04 -10.61
CA LEU A 131 -5.58 -0.95 -11.31
C LEU A 131 -5.43 -1.19 -12.82
N ALA A 132 -5.35 -2.46 -13.22
CA ALA A 132 -5.24 -2.84 -14.64
C ALA A 132 -6.59 -2.82 -15.37
N ASP A 133 -7.68 -2.57 -14.66
CA ASP A 133 -9.00 -2.44 -15.28
C ASP A 133 -9.04 -1.15 -16.11
N SER A 134 -9.39 -1.26 -17.37
CA SER A 134 -9.48 -0.13 -18.30
C SER A 134 -10.49 0.95 -17.88
N SER A 135 -11.40 0.61 -16.99
CA SER A 135 -12.34 1.57 -16.39
C SER A 135 -11.73 2.46 -15.31
N TRP A 136 -10.53 2.08 -14.80
CA TRP A 136 -9.88 2.80 -13.72
C TRP A 136 -9.18 4.07 -14.23
N GLN A 137 -9.84 5.22 -14.08
CA GLN A 137 -9.30 6.57 -14.36
C GLN A 137 -8.58 6.76 -15.70
N GLY A 138 -8.71 5.83 -16.65
CA GLY A 138 -8.08 5.91 -17.96
C GLY A 138 -6.55 5.68 -17.97
N ASP A 139 -5.96 5.29 -16.84
CA ASP A 139 -4.52 5.03 -16.73
C ASP A 139 -4.19 3.63 -17.28
N ALA A 140 -3.17 3.54 -18.10
CA ALA A 140 -2.62 2.27 -18.56
C ALA A 140 -1.61 1.75 -17.53
N ILE A 141 -2.11 1.00 -16.55
CA ILE A 141 -1.29 0.37 -15.50
C ILE A 141 -1.28 -1.14 -15.70
N ASP A 142 -0.09 -1.72 -15.77
CA ASP A 142 0.06 -3.16 -15.95
C ASP A 142 -0.45 -3.95 -14.74
N LYS A 143 -1.08 -5.09 -14.97
CA LYS A 143 -1.45 -6.04 -13.93
C LYS A 143 -0.20 -6.78 -13.45
N GLN A 144 0.52 -6.17 -12.54
CA GLN A 144 1.77 -6.66 -11.99
C GLN A 144 1.92 -6.34 -10.51
N PHE A 145 2.87 -6.98 -9.87
CA PHE A 145 3.26 -6.64 -8.50
C PHE A 145 3.98 -5.29 -8.43
N PHE A 146 3.69 -4.57 -7.37
CA PHE A 146 4.59 -3.55 -6.84
C PHE A 146 5.64 -4.24 -5.98
N ASP A 147 6.90 -4.04 -6.29
CA ASP A 147 8.03 -4.59 -5.54
C ASP A 147 8.62 -3.50 -4.63
N LEU A 148 8.90 -3.87 -3.36
CA LEU A 148 9.55 -2.98 -2.41
C LEU A 148 10.95 -2.62 -2.93
N ASP A 149 11.20 -1.34 -3.15
CA ASP A 149 12.46 -0.85 -3.70
C ASP A 149 13.13 0.26 -2.88
N GLY A 150 12.48 0.72 -1.82
CA GLY A 150 13.03 1.74 -0.95
C GLY A 150 12.40 1.79 0.43
N CYS A 151 13.14 2.33 1.37
CA CYS A 151 12.70 2.58 2.74
C CYS A 151 13.24 3.96 3.17
N SER A 152 12.34 4.89 3.48
CA SER A 152 12.73 6.21 3.96
C SER A 152 13.37 6.10 5.35
N GLY A 153 14.53 6.69 5.50
CA GLY A 153 15.32 6.66 6.75
C GLY A 153 14.72 7.46 7.89
#